data_423fc3967c2101ade39a8344625cc2e2
#
_entry.id   423fc3967c2101ade39a8344625cc2e2
#
_cell.length_a   1.000
_cell.length_b   1.000
_cell.length_c   1.000
_cell.angle_alpha   90.00
_cell.angle_beta   90.00
_cell.angle_gamma   90.00
#
_symmetry.space_group_name_H-M   'P 1'
#
loop_
_entity.id
_entity.type
_entity.pdbx_description
1 polymer ?
#
loop_
_entity_poly.entity_id
_entity_poly.type
_entity_poly.pdbx_seq_one_letter_code
_entity_poly.pdbx_strand_id
1 'polypeptide(L)'
;MMRNRVDMEGNIMAAIIGSPTRYIQGKGEMMNLCSYADKFGKNLFILTSASGRKRVEPAINEGNKDSNLVYDVFNGECCMTEINRIIKIVEEAGSDVIIGIGGGKIHDTSKAVAYYTKKPVIIVPTIASTDAPCSALSVIYTDEGVFEKYLFLPSSPDMVMVDTDIVCKAPVRLLISGMGDALATYFEARACKRSDASNCVGGKCTLAAMNLAQLCYDTLMENGVQAMIAAKEGICTKAVENVIEANTYLSGIGFESGGLAGAHAIHNGFTAIPETHKMYHGEKVAFGTLVQLVLEDAGEDEIMEVIDFCSEIGLPVTLKGLGIEEVKPEQIMEVARLACAPDDTMGNMPLDVQPEDLYAAIMGADALGRYYTEE
;
A
#
# COMPACT_ATOMS: atom_id res chain seq x y z
N MET A 1 8.13 14.11 11.10
CA MET A 1 7.62 15.40 11.57
C MET A 1 6.15 15.56 11.22
N MET A 2 5.29 14.73 11.85
CA MET A 2 3.82 14.78 11.67
C MET A 2 3.10 14.86 13.03
N ARG A 3 3.66 15.58 13.99
CA ARG A 3 2.92 15.97 15.19
C ARG A 3 2.21 17.28 14.95
N ASN A 4 0.85 17.21 15.04
CA ASN A 4 -0.05 18.37 15.24
C ASN A 4 0.40 19.65 14.53
N ARG A 5 0.14 19.76 13.25
CA ARG A 5 -0.20 21.07 12.72
C ARG A 5 -1.63 21.43 13.17
N VAL A 6 -1.81 21.62 14.47
CA VAL A 6 -2.59 22.78 14.89
C VAL A 6 -1.81 23.91 14.26
N ASP A 7 -2.42 24.67 13.37
CA ASP A 7 -1.78 25.92 12.99
C ASP A 7 -1.53 26.65 14.30
N MET A 8 -0.46 27.45 14.38
CA MET A 8 -0.04 28.11 15.63
C MET A 8 -1.10 29.08 16.17
N GLU A 9 -2.31 29.10 15.59
CA GLU A 9 -3.46 29.91 15.89
C GLU A 9 -4.66 29.13 16.49
N GLY A 10 -4.56 27.78 16.64
CA GLY A 10 -5.61 26.98 17.28
C GLY A 10 -6.85 26.70 16.40
N ASN A 11 -6.72 26.82 15.07
CA ASN A 11 -7.81 26.56 14.15
C ASN A 11 -8.07 25.05 13.99
N ILE A 12 -9.34 24.66 13.91
CA ILE A 12 -9.78 23.30 13.63
C ILE A 12 -9.29 22.92 12.24
N MET A 13 -8.47 21.86 12.14
CA MET A 13 -8.02 21.34 10.84
C MET A 13 -9.20 20.89 9.98
N ALA A 14 -9.18 21.23 8.70
CA ALA A 14 -10.20 20.78 7.74
C ALA A 14 -10.17 19.25 7.59
N ALA A 15 -11.33 18.65 7.38
CA ALA A 15 -11.39 17.26 6.94
C ALA A 15 -11.06 17.19 5.43
N ILE A 16 -10.08 16.37 5.06
CA ILE A 16 -9.56 16.29 3.70
C ILE A 16 -9.56 14.83 3.23
N ILE A 17 -10.00 14.62 1.98
CA ILE A 17 -9.89 13.35 1.27
C ILE A 17 -9.14 13.57 -0.04
N GLY A 18 -8.11 12.76 -0.29
CA GLY A 18 -7.38 12.67 -1.56
C GLY A 18 -7.86 11.45 -2.35
N SER A 19 -7.81 11.52 -3.68
CA SER A 19 -8.12 10.39 -4.57
C SER A 19 -7.56 10.65 -5.96
N PRO A 20 -7.19 9.62 -6.72
CA PRO A 20 -6.96 9.75 -8.16
C PRO A 20 -8.16 10.39 -8.86
N THR A 21 -7.90 11.21 -9.86
CA THR A 21 -8.99 11.81 -10.66
C THR A 21 -9.87 10.76 -11.33
N ARG A 22 -9.28 9.60 -11.70
CA ARG A 22 -9.98 8.42 -12.19
C ARG A 22 -9.34 7.15 -11.67
N TYR A 23 -10.18 6.21 -11.26
CA TYR A 23 -9.85 4.81 -11.09
C TYR A 23 -10.59 4.00 -12.16
N ILE A 24 -9.88 3.12 -12.86
CA ILE A 24 -10.41 2.27 -13.92
C ILE A 24 -9.98 0.84 -13.60
N GLN A 25 -10.94 -0.09 -13.60
CA GLN A 25 -10.66 -1.50 -13.37
C GLN A 25 -11.52 -2.37 -14.28
N GLY A 26 -10.89 -3.34 -14.95
CA GLY A 26 -11.59 -4.31 -15.78
C GLY A 26 -10.66 -5.27 -16.47
N LYS A 27 -11.24 -6.28 -17.12
CA LYS A 27 -10.51 -7.27 -17.92
C LYS A 27 -10.10 -6.70 -19.26
N GLY A 28 -8.82 -6.87 -19.63
CA GLY A 28 -8.30 -6.45 -20.92
C GLY A 28 -8.16 -4.93 -21.09
N GLU A 29 -8.21 -4.17 -19.99
CA GLU A 29 -8.14 -2.72 -20.03
C GLU A 29 -6.78 -2.19 -20.53
N MET A 30 -5.74 -3.04 -20.56
CA MET A 30 -4.45 -2.68 -21.14
C MET A 30 -4.55 -2.23 -22.60
N MET A 31 -5.48 -2.79 -23.38
CA MET A 31 -5.74 -2.38 -24.76
C MET A 31 -6.30 -0.95 -24.86
N ASN A 32 -6.94 -0.46 -23.82
CA ASN A 32 -7.57 0.85 -23.78
C ASN A 32 -6.64 1.95 -23.23
N LEU A 33 -5.42 1.61 -22.77
CA LEU A 33 -4.50 2.53 -22.10
C LEU A 33 -4.24 3.81 -22.91
N CYS A 34 -3.90 3.67 -24.19
CA CYS A 34 -3.63 4.84 -25.06
C CYS A 34 -4.86 5.74 -25.18
N SER A 35 -6.06 5.17 -25.33
CA SER A 35 -7.33 5.91 -25.40
C SER A 35 -7.62 6.67 -24.11
N TYR A 36 -7.30 6.09 -22.96
CA TYR A 36 -7.44 6.79 -21.67
C TYR A 36 -6.41 7.90 -21.49
N ALA A 37 -5.18 7.70 -22.00
CA ALA A 37 -4.10 8.68 -21.94
C ALA A 37 -4.28 9.87 -22.89
N ASP A 38 -5.08 9.73 -23.96
CA ASP A 38 -5.29 10.74 -25.02
C ASP A 38 -5.63 12.14 -24.49
N LYS A 39 -6.36 12.23 -23.38
CA LYS A 39 -6.73 13.53 -22.77
C LYS A 39 -5.53 14.29 -22.19
N PHE A 40 -4.40 13.61 -21.98
CA PHE A 40 -3.17 14.21 -21.45
C PHE A 40 -2.15 14.52 -22.53
N GLY A 41 -2.29 13.93 -23.74
CA GLY A 41 -1.40 14.13 -24.89
C GLY A 41 -1.16 12.83 -25.65
N LYS A 42 -0.36 12.92 -26.71
CA LYS A 42 -0.09 11.78 -27.61
C LYS A 42 1.32 11.20 -27.49
N ASN A 43 2.23 11.89 -26.80
CA ASN A 43 3.58 11.40 -26.55
C ASN A 43 3.63 10.72 -25.18
N LEU A 44 3.48 9.39 -25.14
CA LEU A 44 3.35 8.61 -23.93
C LEU A 44 4.71 8.02 -23.55
N PHE A 45 5.22 8.37 -22.36
CA PHE A 45 6.38 7.70 -21.77
C PHE A 45 5.94 6.56 -20.88
N ILE A 46 6.44 5.36 -21.12
CA ILE A 46 6.06 4.14 -20.41
C ILE A 46 7.27 3.55 -19.68
N LEU A 47 7.26 3.62 -18.35
CA LEU A 47 8.23 3.00 -17.46
C LEU A 47 7.71 1.63 -17.02
N THR A 48 8.49 0.57 -17.26
CA THR A 48 8.13 -0.79 -16.83
C THR A 48 9.38 -1.66 -16.68
N SER A 49 9.26 -2.84 -16.05
CA SER A 49 10.36 -3.81 -16.04
C SER A 49 10.52 -4.49 -17.41
N ALA A 50 11.68 -5.09 -17.66
CA ALA A 50 11.94 -5.82 -18.92
C ALA A 50 10.93 -6.98 -19.14
N SER A 51 10.56 -7.70 -18.08
CA SER A 51 9.54 -8.75 -18.13
C SER A 51 8.13 -8.19 -18.22
N GLY A 52 7.86 -7.07 -17.55
CA GLY A 52 6.60 -6.33 -17.61
C GLY A 52 6.33 -5.85 -19.03
N ARG A 53 7.31 -5.23 -19.69
CA ARG A 53 7.21 -4.77 -21.08
C ARG A 53 6.76 -5.89 -22.01
N LYS A 54 7.41 -7.07 -21.95
CA LYS A 54 7.05 -8.22 -22.80
C LYS A 54 5.61 -8.67 -22.60
N ARG A 55 5.07 -8.48 -21.38
CA ARG A 55 3.70 -8.89 -21.03
C ARG A 55 2.66 -7.90 -21.55
N VAL A 56 2.92 -6.58 -21.47
CA VAL A 56 1.90 -5.55 -21.72
C VAL A 56 1.99 -4.91 -23.11
N GLU A 57 3.20 -4.82 -23.70
CA GLU A 57 3.44 -4.14 -24.97
C GLU A 57 2.57 -4.67 -26.13
N PRO A 58 2.31 -5.98 -26.29
CA PRO A 58 1.44 -6.47 -27.35
C PRO A 58 0.02 -5.87 -27.27
N ALA A 59 -0.60 -5.86 -26.09
CA ALA A 59 -1.94 -5.32 -25.91
C ALA A 59 -1.99 -3.80 -26.08
N ILE A 60 -0.98 -3.09 -25.57
CA ILE A 60 -0.87 -1.64 -25.74
C ILE A 60 -0.75 -1.28 -27.23
N ASN A 61 0.11 -2.00 -27.99
CA ASN A 61 0.31 -1.75 -29.41
C ASN A 61 -0.95 -2.09 -30.23
N GLU A 62 -1.68 -3.15 -29.88
CA GLU A 62 -2.96 -3.49 -30.52
C GLU A 62 -4.01 -2.41 -30.32
N GLY A 63 -4.10 -1.85 -29.12
CA GLY A 63 -5.04 -0.76 -28.80
C GLY A 63 -4.60 0.63 -29.23
N ASN A 64 -3.29 0.81 -29.56
CA ASN A 64 -2.75 2.11 -29.95
C ASN A 64 -3.18 2.48 -31.38
N LYS A 65 -3.73 3.68 -31.54
CA LYS A 65 -4.13 4.20 -32.86
C LYS A 65 -3.11 5.17 -33.41
N ASP A 66 -2.73 6.17 -32.64
CA ASP A 66 -1.99 7.35 -33.11
C ASP A 66 -1.08 7.97 -32.01
N SER A 67 -0.92 7.32 -30.87
CA SER A 67 -0.01 7.80 -29.84
C SER A 67 1.44 7.38 -30.14
N ASN A 68 2.37 8.28 -29.83
CA ASN A 68 3.80 8.00 -29.88
C ASN A 68 4.23 7.37 -28.54
N LEU A 69 4.75 6.14 -28.58
CA LEU A 69 5.10 5.37 -27.39
C LEU A 69 6.63 5.34 -27.20
N VAL A 70 7.08 5.87 -26.09
CA VAL A 70 8.48 5.81 -25.66
C VAL A 70 8.57 4.88 -24.43
N TYR A 71 9.23 3.75 -24.60
CA TYR A 71 9.41 2.77 -23.52
C TYR A 71 10.79 2.89 -22.91
N ASP A 72 10.85 2.79 -21.59
CA ASP A 72 12.13 2.57 -20.89
C ASP A 72 11.99 1.48 -19.80
N VAL A 73 13.13 0.88 -19.48
CA VAL A 73 13.21 -0.23 -18.52
C VAL A 73 13.68 0.33 -17.19
N PHE A 74 12.89 0.05 -16.14
CA PHE A 74 13.21 0.40 -14.77
C PHE A 74 14.44 -0.36 -14.26
N ASN A 75 15.40 0.34 -13.65
CA ASN A 75 16.68 -0.22 -13.21
C ASN A 75 16.63 -0.93 -11.84
N GLY A 76 15.47 -1.02 -11.20
CA GLY A 76 15.27 -1.87 -10.02
C GLY A 76 15.08 -1.13 -8.70
N GLU A 77 15.53 0.13 -8.54
CA GLU A 77 15.34 0.88 -7.30
C GLU A 77 14.75 2.27 -7.55
N CYS A 78 13.84 2.70 -6.65
CA CYS A 78 13.28 4.05 -6.64
C CYS A 78 14.24 4.99 -5.90
N CYS A 79 15.29 5.40 -6.58
CA CYS A 79 16.32 6.30 -6.04
C CYS A 79 16.46 7.56 -6.90
N MET A 80 17.09 8.60 -6.34
CA MET A 80 17.26 9.88 -7.06
C MET A 80 18.09 9.73 -8.35
N THR A 81 19.03 8.78 -8.40
CA THR A 81 19.81 8.47 -9.59
C THR A 81 18.90 7.99 -10.73
N GLU A 82 18.03 7.03 -10.45
CA GLU A 82 17.06 6.51 -11.43
C GLU A 82 16.01 7.56 -11.84
N ILE A 83 15.45 8.27 -10.87
CA ILE A 83 14.49 9.37 -11.12
C ILE A 83 15.11 10.40 -12.07
N ASN A 84 16.34 10.86 -11.82
CA ASN A 84 17.03 11.83 -12.67
C ASN A 84 17.35 11.29 -14.07
N ARG A 85 17.67 9.99 -14.17
CA ARG A 85 17.87 9.31 -15.46
C ARG A 85 16.60 9.36 -16.31
N ILE A 86 15.46 9.00 -15.69
CA ILE A 86 14.15 8.97 -16.37
C ILE A 86 13.69 10.38 -16.75
N ILE A 87 13.89 11.38 -15.89
CA ILE A 87 13.56 12.79 -16.20
C ILE A 87 14.19 13.22 -17.52
N LYS A 88 15.51 12.96 -17.71
CA LYS A 88 16.22 13.30 -18.94
C LYS A 88 15.57 12.68 -20.17
N ILE A 89 15.22 11.38 -20.10
CA ILE A 89 14.59 10.67 -21.23
C ILE A 89 13.21 11.27 -21.54
N VAL A 90 12.41 11.57 -20.52
CA VAL A 90 11.07 12.18 -20.64
C VAL A 90 11.16 13.56 -21.32
N GLU A 91 12.15 14.37 -20.94
CA GLU A 91 12.37 15.70 -21.51
C GLU A 91 12.88 15.62 -22.95
N GLU A 92 13.89 14.79 -23.24
CA GLU A 92 14.45 14.58 -24.57
C GLU A 92 13.42 14.02 -25.55
N ALA A 93 12.54 13.12 -25.10
CA ALA A 93 11.46 12.57 -25.90
C ALA A 93 10.27 13.53 -26.10
N GLY A 94 10.22 14.63 -25.37
CA GLY A 94 9.08 15.56 -25.40
C GLY A 94 7.77 14.89 -24.97
N SER A 95 7.83 13.98 -23.99
CA SER A 95 6.66 13.21 -23.55
C SER A 95 5.63 14.10 -22.86
N ASP A 96 4.34 13.84 -23.10
CA ASP A 96 3.23 14.61 -22.54
C ASP A 96 2.77 14.04 -21.19
N VAL A 97 2.83 12.70 -21.03
CA VAL A 97 2.34 11.96 -19.87
C VAL A 97 3.29 10.84 -19.50
N ILE A 98 3.39 10.54 -18.20
CA ILE A 98 4.20 9.47 -17.66
C ILE A 98 3.27 8.32 -17.25
N ILE A 99 3.60 7.10 -17.67
CA ILE A 99 2.84 5.89 -17.38
C ILE A 99 3.76 4.89 -16.68
N GLY A 100 3.46 4.58 -15.42
CA GLY A 100 4.19 3.58 -14.62
C GLY A 100 3.46 2.26 -14.61
N ILE A 101 3.99 1.22 -15.28
CA ILE A 101 3.37 -0.11 -15.37
C ILE A 101 4.21 -1.13 -14.58
N GLY A 102 3.71 -1.58 -13.44
CA GLY A 102 4.46 -2.53 -12.63
C GLY A 102 4.00 -2.67 -11.19
N GLY A 103 4.96 -2.78 -10.27
CA GLY A 103 4.76 -2.78 -8.83
C GLY A 103 5.20 -1.47 -8.18
N GLY A 104 5.17 -1.42 -6.85
CA GLY A 104 5.34 -0.20 -6.04
C GLY A 104 6.53 0.67 -6.40
N LYS A 105 7.74 0.11 -6.57
CA LYS A 105 8.94 0.90 -6.92
C LYS A 105 8.84 1.61 -8.27
N ILE A 106 8.18 0.98 -9.27
CA ILE A 106 7.92 1.61 -10.56
C ILE A 106 6.87 2.72 -10.42
N HIS A 107 5.84 2.49 -9.61
CA HIS A 107 4.83 3.50 -9.32
C HIS A 107 5.45 4.73 -8.67
N ASP A 108 6.24 4.52 -7.62
CA ASP A 108 6.90 5.59 -6.88
C ASP A 108 7.88 6.38 -7.76
N THR A 109 8.69 5.68 -8.57
CA THR A 109 9.58 6.34 -9.54
C THR A 109 8.77 7.16 -10.54
N SER A 110 7.66 6.63 -11.09
CA SER A 110 6.83 7.33 -12.08
C SER A 110 6.15 8.55 -11.47
N LYS A 111 5.63 8.43 -10.26
CA LYS A 111 5.04 9.55 -9.50
C LYS A 111 6.08 10.64 -9.21
N ALA A 112 7.29 10.26 -8.77
CA ALA A 112 8.38 11.20 -8.53
C ALA A 112 8.82 11.92 -9.80
N VAL A 113 9.00 11.20 -10.92
CA VAL A 113 9.35 11.79 -12.23
C VAL A 113 8.26 12.78 -12.68
N ALA A 114 6.99 12.40 -12.55
CA ALA A 114 5.85 13.27 -12.87
C ALA A 114 5.87 14.57 -12.05
N TYR A 115 6.13 14.45 -10.75
CA TYR A 115 6.26 15.58 -9.83
C TYR A 115 7.36 16.55 -10.25
N TYR A 116 8.57 16.05 -10.53
CA TYR A 116 9.69 16.92 -10.93
C TYR A 116 9.53 17.53 -12.34
N THR A 117 8.90 16.80 -13.28
CA THR A 117 8.65 17.29 -14.63
C THR A 117 7.33 18.04 -14.79
N LYS A 118 6.50 18.09 -13.74
CA LYS A 118 5.16 18.71 -13.75
C LYS A 118 4.26 18.15 -14.85
N LYS A 119 4.33 16.84 -15.08
CA LYS A 119 3.53 16.14 -16.08
C LYS A 119 2.47 15.27 -15.41
N PRO A 120 1.33 15.01 -16.08
CA PRO A 120 0.36 14.05 -15.58
C PRO A 120 0.95 12.65 -15.48
N VAL A 121 0.42 11.85 -14.52
CA VAL A 121 0.85 10.48 -14.28
C VAL A 121 -0.30 9.50 -14.29
N ILE A 122 -0.10 8.38 -14.98
CA ILE A 122 -0.99 7.23 -14.97
C ILE A 122 -0.24 6.07 -14.30
N ILE A 123 -0.82 5.49 -13.26
CA ILE A 123 -0.27 4.32 -12.58
C ILE A 123 -1.08 3.09 -13.02
N VAL A 124 -0.35 2.05 -13.43
CA VAL A 124 -0.93 0.79 -13.93
C VAL A 124 -0.35 -0.37 -13.13
N PRO A 125 -0.99 -0.77 -12.03
CA PRO A 125 -0.57 -1.92 -11.24
C PRO A 125 -0.66 -3.22 -12.05
N THR A 126 0.39 -4.03 -11.97
CA THR A 126 0.40 -5.42 -12.50
C THR A 126 0.31 -6.45 -11.39
N ILE A 127 0.26 -6.00 -10.16
CA ILE A 127 0.07 -6.76 -8.92
C ILE A 127 -0.77 -5.91 -7.96
N ALA A 128 -1.54 -6.54 -7.09
CA ALA A 128 -2.32 -5.87 -6.04
C ALA A 128 -1.76 -6.25 -4.66
N SER A 129 -0.48 -5.97 -4.44
CA SER A 129 0.26 -6.39 -3.23
C SER A 129 0.34 -5.34 -2.14
N THR A 130 -0.05 -4.10 -2.45
CA THR A 130 -0.11 -2.95 -1.55
C THR A 130 -1.10 -1.92 -2.07
N ASP A 131 -1.44 -0.95 -1.25
CA ASP A 131 -2.36 0.15 -1.55
C ASP A 131 -1.68 1.41 -2.13
N ALA A 132 -0.37 1.40 -2.29
CA ALA A 132 0.43 2.51 -2.80
C ALA A 132 0.03 3.08 -4.18
N PRO A 133 -0.64 2.37 -5.12
CA PRO A 133 -0.93 2.90 -6.45
C PRO A 133 -1.74 4.21 -6.45
N CYS A 134 -2.66 4.38 -5.50
CA CYS A 134 -3.57 5.54 -5.47
C CYS A 134 -3.04 6.73 -4.66
N SER A 135 -1.98 6.56 -3.89
CA SER A 135 -1.50 7.56 -2.95
C SER A 135 -0.70 8.70 -3.57
N ALA A 136 -0.77 9.88 -2.94
CA ALA A 136 0.07 11.05 -3.22
C ALA A 136 1.43 10.95 -2.50
N LEU A 137 2.06 9.79 -2.54
CA LEU A 137 3.30 9.46 -1.85
C LEU A 137 4.22 8.65 -2.75
N SER A 138 5.52 8.91 -2.67
CA SER A 138 6.57 8.03 -3.20
C SER A 138 7.61 7.78 -2.12
N VAL A 139 8.04 6.52 -2.00
CA VAL A 139 9.13 6.14 -1.09
C VAL A 139 10.43 6.19 -1.87
N ILE A 140 11.38 7.00 -1.41
CA ILE A 140 12.69 7.17 -2.05
C ILE A 140 13.74 6.40 -1.23
N TYR A 141 14.57 5.66 -1.95
CA TYR A 141 15.66 4.87 -1.40
C TYR A 141 17.01 5.38 -1.87
N THR A 142 18.07 4.99 -1.19
CA THR A 142 19.44 5.17 -1.70
C THR A 142 19.69 4.20 -2.87
N ASP A 143 20.79 4.38 -3.58
CA ASP A 143 21.19 3.48 -4.67
C ASP A 143 21.45 2.04 -4.18
N GLU A 144 21.72 1.86 -2.87
CA GLU A 144 21.90 0.56 -2.20
C GLU A 144 20.58 -0.04 -1.69
N GLY A 145 19.43 0.64 -1.90
CA GLY A 145 18.11 0.17 -1.49
C GLY A 145 17.78 0.41 -0.02
N VAL A 146 18.47 1.33 0.66
CA VAL A 146 18.15 1.75 2.02
C VAL A 146 17.14 2.89 1.97
N PHE A 147 16.13 2.88 2.84
CA PHE A 147 15.16 3.96 2.95
C PHE A 147 15.86 5.31 3.15
N GLU A 148 15.51 6.31 2.33
CA GLU A 148 16.06 7.67 2.43
C GLU A 148 15.00 8.65 2.95
N LYS A 149 13.85 8.71 2.27
CA LYS A 149 12.78 9.67 2.63
C LYS A 149 11.44 9.33 1.99
N TYR A 150 10.37 9.91 2.54
CA TYR A 150 9.09 10.05 1.86
C TYR A 150 9.07 11.33 1.01
N LEU A 151 8.65 11.21 -0.24
CA LEU A 151 8.29 12.33 -1.11
C LEU A 151 6.78 12.48 -1.12
N PHE A 152 6.28 13.45 -0.35
CA PHE A 152 4.85 13.81 -0.38
C PHE A 152 4.54 14.61 -1.62
N LEU A 153 3.55 14.18 -2.37
CA LEU A 153 3.11 14.79 -3.62
C LEU A 153 1.93 15.73 -3.36
N PRO A 154 1.71 16.75 -4.20
CA PRO A 154 0.61 17.69 -4.01
C PRO A 154 -0.77 17.08 -4.30
N SER A 155 -0.84 15.97 -5.02
CA SER A 155 -2.06 15.26 -5.40
C SER A 155 -1.78 13.79 -5.69
N SER A 156 -2.82 12.97 -5.53
CA SER A 156 -2.83 11.59 -6.03
C SER A 156 -2.63 11.55 -7.55
N PRO A 157 -2.29 10.40 -8.15
CA PRO A 157 -2.13 10.25 -9.60
C PRO A 157 -3.35 10.72 -10.38
N ASP A 158 -3.13 11.24 -11.61
CA ASP A 158 -4.23 11.66 -12.49
C ASP A 158 -5.14 10.50 -12.90
N MET A 159 -4.56 9.29 -12.94
CA MET A 159 -5.32 8.06 -13.22
C MET A 159 -4.60 6.86 -12.60
N VAL A 160 -5.40 5.93 -12.08
CA VAL A 160 -4.98 4.56 -11.78
C VAL A 160 -5.81 3.63 -12.65
N MET A 161 -5.15 2.75 -13.41
CA MET A 161 -5.81 1.80 -14.31
C MET A 161 -5.35 0.38 -14.00
N VAL A 162 -6.28 -0.51 -13.72
CA VAL A 162 -6.04 -1.91 -13.35
C VAL A 162 -6.63 -2.84 -14.40
N ASP A 163 -5.76 -3.62 -15.05
CA ASP A 163 -6.18 -4.75 -15.87
C ASP A 163 -6.24 -6.00 -14.98
N THR A 164 -7.45 -6.44 -14.66
CA THR A 164 -7.67 -7.52 -13.70
C THR A 164 -7.19 -8.88 -14.21
N ASP A 165 -7.15 -9.11 -15.52
CA ASP A 165 -6.57 -10.33 -16.09
C ASP A 165 -5.04 -10.39 -15.93
N ILE A 166 -4.37 -9.23 -15.89
CA ILE A 166 -2.92 -9.16 -15.62
C ILE A 166 -2.65 -9.40 -14.14
N VAL A 167 -3.38 -8.70 -13.27
CA VAL A 167 -3.17 -8.82 -11.82
C VAL A 167 -3.50 -10.22 -11.31
N CYS A 168 -4.59 -10.83 -11.80
CA CYS A 168 -5.00 -12.18 -11.40
C CYS A 168 -3.95 -13.27 -11.76
N LYS A 169 -3.12 -13.04 -12.79
CA LYS A 169 -2.05 -13.95 -13.19
C LYS A 169 -0.74 -13.78 -12.43
N ALA A 170 -0.66 -12.80 -11.55
CA ALA A 170 0.48 -12.61 -10.66
C ALA A 170 0.51 -13.71 -9.58
N PRO A 171 1.67 -13.98 -8.94
CA PRO A 171 1.73 -14.91 -7.82
C PRO A 171 0.72 -14.56 -6.74
N VAL A 172 -0.12 -15.53 -6.35
CA VAL A 172 -1.23 -15.31 -5.40
C VAL A 172 -0.77 -14.74 -4.04
N ARG A 173 0.46 -15.06 -3.60
CA ARG A 173 1.04 -14.49 -2.38
C ARG A 173 1.08 -12.96 -2.41
N LEU A 174 1.20 -12.34 -3.59
CA LEU A 174 1.17 -10.88 -3.73
C LEU A 174 -0.25 -10.33 -3.50
N LEU A 175 -1.29 -11.01 -3.99
CA LEU A 175 -2.68 -10.64 -3.70
C LEU A 175 -2.99 -10.79 -2.20
N ILE A 176 -2.51 -11.88 -1.58
CA ILE A 176 -2.65 -12.14 -0.13
C ILE A 176 -1.92 -11.05 0.68
N SER A 177 -0.69 -10.70 0.29
CA SER A 177 0.01 -9.58 0.93
C SER A 177 -0.79 -8.28 0.85
N GLY A 178 -1.39 -7.98 -0.31
CA GLY A 178 -2.26 -6.81 -0.45
C GLY A 178 -3.49 -6.86 0.47
N MET A 179 -4.08 -8.05 0.68
CA MET A 179 -5.17 -8.20 1.65
C MET A 179 -4.70 -7.92 3.09
N GLY A 180 -3.47 -8.32 3.44
CA GLY A 180 -2.89 -8.03 4.74
C GLY A 180 -2.61 -6.55 4.98
N ASP A 181 -2.21 -5.83 3.93
CA ASP A 181 -2.04 -4.37 3.94
C ASP A 181 -3.40 -3.66 4.08
N ALA A 182 -4.34 -4.04 3.23
CA ALA A 182 -5.69 -3.47 3.19
C ALA A 182 -6.51 -3.75 4.47
N LEU A 183 -6.23 -4.86 5.17
CA LEU A 183 -6.86 -5.21 6.44
C LEU A 183 -6.60 -4.14 7.51
N ALA A 184 -5.39 -3.60 7.58
CA ALA A 184 -5.01 -2.59 8.56
C ALA A 184 -5.78 -1.28 8.38
N THR A 185 -6.16 -0.94 7.15
CA THR A 185 -6.72 0.35 6.78
C THR A 185 -7.92 0.76 7.65
N TYR A 186 -8.85 -0.16 7.89
CA TYR A 186 -10.01 0.12 8.74
C TYR A 186 -9.64 0.41 10.19
N PHE A 187 -8.80 -0.44 10.77
CA PHE A 187 -8.42 -0.34 12.18
C PHE A 187 -7.60 0.92 12.46
N GLU A 188 -6.68 1.25 11.57
CA GLU A 188 -5.86 2.45 11.69
C GLU A 188 -6.66 3.74 11.46
N ALA A 189 -7.53 3.79 10.43
CA ALA A 189 -8.44 4.91 10.23
C ALA A 189 -9.37 5.11 11.42
N ARG A 190 -9.87 4.00 12.04
CA ARG A 190 -10.66 4.02 13.26
C ARG A 190 -9.88 4.60 14.44
N ALA A 191 -8.63 4.19 14.62
CA ALA A 191 -7.73 4.69 15.65
C ALA A 191 -7.45 6.20 15.46
N CYS A 192 -7.08 6.63 14.24
CA CYS A 192 -6.85 8.02 13.90
C CYS A 192 -8.08 8.91 14.13
N LYS A 193 -9.27 8.40 13.80
CA LYS A 193 -10.52 9.11 14.05
C LYS A 193 -10.81 9.27 15.54
N ARG A 194 -10.52 8.25 16.35
CA ARG A 194 -10.71 8.27 17.83
C ARG A 194 -9.73 9.23 18.53
N SER A 195 -8.50 9.30 18.04
CA SER A 195 -7.45 10.19 18.57
C SER A 195 -7.50 11.61 18.01
N ASP A 196 -8.38 11.87 17.04
CA ASP A 196 -8.39 13.10 16.26
C ASP A 196 -7.04 13.39 15.59
N ALA A 197 -6.32 12.35 15.17
CA ALA A 197 -5.05 12.47 14.47
C ALA A 197 -5.22 13.05 13.05
N SER A 198 -4.12 13.59 12.51
CA SER A 198 -4.08 14.04 11.12
C SER A 198 -3.88 12.86 10.18
N ASN A 199 -4.56 12.88 9.03
CA ASN A 199 -4.35 11.92 7.96
C ASN A 199 -3.12 12.28 7.10
N CYS A 200 -2.79 11.43 6.11
CA CYS A 200 -1.59 11.60 5.28
C CYS A 200 -1.70 12.75 4.26
N VAL A 201 -2.91 13.26 3.99
CA VAL A 201 -3.14 14.42 3.11
C VAL A 201 -3.21 15.76 3.88
N GLY A 202 -2.86 15.75 5.13
CA GLY A 202 -2.73 16.97 5.96
C GLY A 202 -4.03 17.51 6.52
N GLY A 203 -5.06 16.66 6.66
CA GLY A 203 -6.36 17.01 7.22
C GLY A 203 -6.84 15.99 8.26
N LYS A 204 -8.13 16.07 8.62
CA LYS A 204 -8.81 15.07 9.45
C LYS A 204 -9.51 14.04 8.58
N CYS A 205 -9.74 12.85 9.13
CA CYS A 205 -10.49 11.80 8.47
C CYS A 205 -11.92 12.26 8.14
N THR A 206 -12.33 12.14 6.86
CA THR A 206 -13.70 12.44 6.41
C THR A 206 -14.65 11.27 6.69
N LEU A 207 -15.96 11.52 6.67
CA LEU A 207 -16.96 10.44 6.70
C LEU A 207 -16.79 9.49 5.50
N ALA A 208 -16.46 10.03 4.33
CA ALA A 208 -16.26 9.24 3.12
C ALA A 208 -15.03 8.32 3.26
N ALA A 209 -13.88 8.85 3.73
CA ALA A 209 -12.67 8.05 3.95
C ALA A 209 -12.92 6.92 4.95
N MET A 210 -13.58 7.20 6.08
CA MET A 210 -13.92 6.18 7.07
C MET A 210 -14.83 5.08 6.50
N ASN A 211 -15.83 5.46 5.68
CA ASN A 211 -16.70 4.46 5.05
C ASN A 211 -15.99 3.65 3.96
N LEU A 212 -15.02 4.24 3.24
CA LEU A 212 -14.19 3.49 2.29
C LEU A 212 -13.29 2.49 3.02
N ALA A 213 -12.71 2.88 4.16
CA ALA A 213 -11.92 1.98 5.00
C ALA A 213 -12.77 0.82 5.55
N GLN A 214 -14.02 1.10 6.00
CA GLN A 214 -14.97 0.06 6.42
C GLN A 214 -15.34 -0.86 5.25
N LEU A 215 -15.69 -0.29 4.09
CA LEU A 215 -16.01 -1.08 2.89
C LEU A 215 -14.83 -1.95 2.44
N CYS A 216 -13.59 -1.47 2.61
CA CYS A 216 -12.38 -2.26 2.38
C CYS A 216 -12.39 -3.52 3.25
N TYR A 217 -12.53 -3.35 4.57
CA TYR A 217 -12.61 -4.45 5.53
C TYR A 217 -13.72 -5.45 5.18
N ASP A 218 -14.95 -4.95 5.01
CA ASP A 218 -16.12 -5.79 4.69
C ASP A 218 -15.89 -6.58 3.39
N THR A 219 -15.30 -5.95 2.37
CA THR A 219 -14.98 -6.60 1.09
C THR A 219 -13.97 -7.72 1.25
N LEU A 220 -12.95 -7.54 2.09
CA LEU A 220 -11.96 -8.58 2.38
C LEU A 220 -12.59 -9.76 3.10
N MET A 221 -13.39 -9.51 4.14
CA MET A 221 -14.08 -10.58 4.89
C MET A 221 -15.04 -11.40 3.99
N GLU A 222 -15.80 -10.73 3.13
CA GLU A 222 -16.74 -11.40 2.24
C GLU A 222 -16.08 -12.14 1.07
N ASN A 223 -14.99 -11.63 0.51
CA ASN A 223 -14.45 -12.09 -0.76
C ASN A 223 -13.04 -12.69 -0.69
N GLY A 224 -12.27 -12.43 0.38
CA GLY A 224 -10.84 -12.72 0.45
C GLY A 224 -10.49 -14.19 0.21
N VAL A 225 -11.15 -15.09 0.90
CA VAL A 225 -10.93 -16.56 0.77
C VAL A 225 -11.28 -17.03 -0.64
N GLN A 226 -12.44 -16.62 -1.17
CA GLN A 226 -12.87 -16.99 -2.51
C GLN A 226 -11.93 -16.43 -3.59
N ALA A 227 -11.46 -15.20 -3.40
CA ALA A 227 -10.49 -14.56 -4.28
C ALA A 227 -9.14 -15.31 -4.27
N MET A 228 -8.64 -15.67 -3.08
CA MET A 228 -7.41 -16.43 -2.93
C MET A 228 -7.50 -17.79 -3.65
N ILE A 229 -8.59 -18.54 -3.46
CA ILE A 229 -8.82 -19.83 -4.11
C ILE A 229 -8.85 -19.68 -5.64
N ALA A 230 -9.60 -18.71 -6.15
CA ALA A 230 -9.71 -18.49 -7.60
C ALA A 230 -8.38 -18.01 -8.21
N ALA A 231 -7.68 -17.10 -7.53
CA ALA A 231 -6.39 -16.59 -8.00
C ALA A 231 -5.27 -17.65 -8.00
N LYS A 232 -5.32 -18.65 -7.10
CA LYS A 232 -4.41 -19.82 -7.15
C LYS A 232 -4.52 -20.59 -8.46
N GLU A 233 -5.72 -20.62 -9.04
CA GLU A 233 -5.99 -21.26 -10.34
C GLU A 233 -5.83 -20.28 -11.53
N GLY A 234 -5.44 -19.03 -11.29
CA GLY A 234 -5.33 -17.98 -12.31
C GLY A 234 -6.68 -17.55 -12.90
N ILE A 235 -7.77 -17.75 -12.15
CA ILE A 235 -9.14 -17.43 -12.58
C ILE A 235 -9.58 -16.10 -11.96
N CYS A 236 -9.82 -15.10 -12.81
CA CYS A 236 -10.33 -13.80 -12.40
C CYS A 236 -11.85 -13.84 -12.23
N THR A 237 -12.31 -14.16 -11.03
CA THR A 237 -13.73 -14.11 -10.63
C THR A 237 -14.12 -12.73 -10.12
N LYS A 238 -15.42 -12.52 -9.86
CA LYS A 238 -15.88 -11.25 -9.26
C LYS A 238 -15.27 -11.03 -7.86
N ALA A 239 -15.07 -12.09 -7.08
CA ALA A 239 -14.39 -12.00 -5.80
C ALA A 239 -12.93 -11.50 -5.96
N VAL A 240 -12.20 -11.98 -6.98
CA VAL A 240 -10.85 -11.48 -7.29
C VAL A 240 -10.89 -10.01 -7.69
N GLU A 241 -11.84 -9.59 -8.53
CA GLU A 241 -12.00 -8.18 -8.92
C GLU A 241 -12.30 -7.29 -7.70
N ASN A 242 -13.19 -7.73 -6.80
CA ASN A 242 -13.54 -7.00 -5.58
C ASN A 242 -12.32 -6.86 -4.65
N VAL A 243 -11.51 -7.93 -4.47
CA VAL A 243 -10.30 -7.87 -3.65
C VAL A 243 -9.21 -7.00 -4.30
N ILE A 244 -9.08 -7.00 -5.63
CA ILE A 244 -8.16 -6.08 -6.32
C ILE A 244 -8.57 -4.62 -6.06
N GLU A 245 -9.87 -4.30 -6.12
CA GLU A 245 -10.37 -2.96 -5.80
C GLU A 245 -10.12 -2.61 -4.33
N ALA A 246 -10.37 -3.56 -3.41
CA ALA A 246 -10.11 -3.38 -1.98
C ALA A 246 -8.64 -3.07 -1.72
N ASN A 247 -7.73 -3.90 -2.22
CA ASN A 247 -6.29 -3.74 -2.03
C ASN A 247 -5.72 -2.46 -2.67
N THR A 248 -6.31 -1.99 -3.78
CA THR A 248 -5.71 -0.91 -4.58
C THR A 248 -6.37 0.43 -4.32
N TYR A 249 -7.71 0.47 -4.35
CA TYR A 249 -8.46 1.72 -4.29
C TYR A 249 -9.06 1.99 -2.91
N LEU A 250 -9.83 1.03 -2.36
CA LEU A 250 -10.49 1.25 -1.07
C LEU A 250 -9.48 1.43 0.05
N SER A 251 -8.44 0.58 0.09
CA SER A 251 -7.32 0.73 1.01
C SER A 251 -6.52 1.99 0.70
N GLY A 252 -6.19 2.24 -0.57
CA GLY A 252 -5.39 3.39 -0.98
C GLY A 252 -5.97 4.73 -0.55
N ILE A 253 -7.28 4.91 -0.71
CA ILE A 253 -7.96 6.13 -0.25
C ILE A 253 -8.21 6.08 1.26
N GLY A 254 -8.51 4.88 1.79
CA GLY A 254 -8.80 4.65 3.19
C GLY A 254 -7.61 4.99 4.10
N PHE A 255 -6.41 4.48 3.78
CA PHE A 255 -5.23 4.78 4.60
C PHE A 255 -4.79 6.23 4.47
N GLU A 256 -4.70 6.75 3.21
CA GLU A 256 -4.18 8.08 2.96
C GLU A 256 -5.07 9.17 3.58
N SER A 257 -6.40 8.99 3.46
CA SER A 257 -7.39 9.96 3.93
C SER A 257 -7.99 9.63 5.31
N GLY A 258 -7.82 8.41 5.79
CA GLY A 258 -8.20 7.96 7.12
C GLY A 258 -7.09 8.17 8.16
N GLY A 259 -5.87 7.87 7.77
CA GLY A 259 -4.64 7.94 8.55
C GLY A 259 -4.05 6.56 8.87
N LEU A 260 -2.76 6.54 9.19
CA LEU A 260 -2.01 5.38 9.67
C LEU A 260 -1.80 5.48 11.18
N ALA A 261 -1.68 4.34 11.85
CA ALA A 261 -1.53 4.28 13.31
C ALA A 261 -0.56 3.15 13.75
N GLY A 262 -1.05 2.18 14.52
CA GLY A 262 -0.22 1.15 15.14
C GLY A 262 0.31 0.11 14.17
N ALA A 263 -0.53 -0.41 13.27
CA ALA A 263 -0.17 -1.54 12.41
C ALA A 263 1.05 -1.24 11.52
N HIS A 264 1.08 -0.08 10.89
CA HIS A 264 2.20 0.34 10.05
C HIS A 264 3.44 0.73 10.89
N ALA A 265 3.27 1.35 12.06
CA ALA A 265 4.40 1.61 12.97
C ALA A 265 5.06 0.30 13.41
N ILE A 266 4.27 -0.71 13.74
CA ILE A 266 4.77 -2.04 14.11
C ILE A 266 5.49 -2.72 12.93
N HIS A 267 4.90 -2.65 11.73
CA HIS A 267 5.57 -3.12 10.52
C HIS A 267 6.93 -2.46 10.35
N ASN A 268 7.02 -1.13 10.52
CA ASN A 268 8.28 -0.39 10.41
C ASN A 268 9.31 -0.89 11.42
N GLY A 269 8.91 -1.12 12.67
CA GLY A 269 9.76 -1.72 13.68
C GLY A 269 10.30 -3.10 13.27
N PHE A 270 9.47 -3.98 12.70
CA PHE A 270 9.88 -5.30 12.23
C PHE A 270 10.87 -5.25 11.06
N THR A 271 10.99 -4.15 10.33
CA THR A 271 12.01 -4.03 9.27
C THR A 271 13.44 -4.11 9.80
N ALA A 272 13.66 -3.87 11.09
CA ALA A 272 14.96 -4.01 11.74
C ALA A 272 15.35 -5.48 12.02
N ILE A 273 14.41 -6.42 11.88
CA ILE A 273 14.65 -7.85 12.15
C ILE A 273 14.99 -8.57 10.84
N PRO A 274 16.25 -9.06 10.64
CA PRO A 274 16.67 -9.67 9.38
C PRO A 274 15.82 -10.88 8.96
N GLU A 275 15.32 -11.65 9.90
CA GLU A 275 14.48 -12.83 9.69
C GLU A 275 13.18 -12.48 8.95
N THR A 276 12.67 -11.25 9.12
CA THR A 276 11.42 -10.78 8.49
C THR A 276 11.63 -10.19 7.08
N HIS A 277 12.87 -10.06 6.60
CA HIS A 277 13.15 -9.44 5.29
C HIS A 277 12.61 -10.25 4.11
N LYS A 278 12.29 -11.53 4.30
CA LYS A 278 11.64 -12.40 3.28
C LYS A 278 10.13 -12.22 3.21
N MET A 279 9.56 -11.53 4.20
CA MET A 279 8.13 -11.25 4.27
C MET A 279 7.80 -10.01 3.45
N TYR A 280 6.68 -10.08 2.73
CA TYR A 280 6.14 -8.92 2.04
C TYR A 280 5.60 -7.88 3.03
N HIS A 281 5.41 -6.66 2.54
CA HIS A 281 4.90 -5.54 3.34
C HIS A 281 3.61 -5.91 4.09
N GLY A 282 2.56 -6.30 3.38
CA GLY A 282 1.27 -6.59 3.98
C GLY A 282 1.25 -7.83 4.88
N GLU A 283 2.18 -8.78 4.72
CA GLU A 283 2.32 -9.90 5.64
C GLU A 283 2.75 -9.41 7.04
N LYS A 284 3.66 -8.43 7.10
CA LYS A 284 4.06 -7.80 8.37
C LYS A 284 2.99 -6.87 8.92
N VAL A 285 2.30 -6.13 8.04
CA VAL A 285 1.19 -5.24 8.42
C VAL A 285 0.03 -6.04 9.01
N ALA A 286 -0.30 -7.21 8.47
CA ALA A 286 -1.35 -8.08 9.01
C ALA A 286 -1.08 -8.49 10.46
N PHE A 287 0.14 -8.91 10.77
CA PHE A 287 0.52 -9.19 12.16
C PHE A 287 0.51 -7.91 13.02
N GLY A 288 0.95 -6.78 12.45
CA GLY A 288 0.87 -5.46 13.10
C GLY A 288 -0.57 -5.07 13.44
N THR A 289 -1.54 -5.42 12.60
CA THR A 289 -2.97 -5.21 12.85
C THR A 289 -3.45 -6.01 14.07
N LEU A 290 -3.05 -7.28 14.17
CA LEU A 290 -3.38 -8.11 15.31
C LEU A 290 -2.77 -7.54 16.61
N VAL A 291 -1.52 -7.08 16.55
CA VAL A 291 -0.86 -6.42 17.70
C VAL A 291 -1.58 -5.13 18.08
N GLN A 292 -2.01 -4.32 17.10
CA GLN A 292 -2.79 -3.10 17.38
C GLN A 292 -4.11 -3.41 18.08
N LEU A 293 -4.82 -4.45 17.67
CA LEU A 293 -6.08 -4.87 18.33
C LEU A 293 -5.85 -5.28 19.79
N VAL A 294 -4.78 -6.03 20.06
CA VAL A 294 -4.39 -6.39 21.44
C VAL A 294 -4.05 -5.14 22.25
N LEU A 295 -3.33 -4.19 21.65
CA LEU A 295 -2.95 -2.94 22.30
C LEU A 295 -4.16 -2.03 22.61
N GLU A 296 -5.20 -2.08 21.76
CA GLU A 296 -6.47 -1.34 21.94
C GLU A 296 -7.44 -2.03 22.92
N ASP A 297 -7.09 -3.19 23.49
CA ASP A 297 -7.98 -4.03 24.30
C ASP A 297 -9.29 -4.35 23.54
N ALA A 298 -9.14 -4.74 22.26
CA ALA A 298 -10.27 -5.11 21.41
C ALA A 298 -10.99 -6.36 21.94
N GLY A 299 -12.28 -6.45 21.63
CA GLY A 299 -13.09 -7.62 22.04
C GLY A 299 -12.57 -8.92 21.42
N GLU A 300 -12.74 -10.03 22.16
CA GLU A 300 -12.32 -11.37 21.74
C GLU A 300 -12.85 -11.73 20.35
N ASP A 301 -14.14 -11.44 20.07
CA ASP A 301 -14.77 -11.74 18.77
C ASP A 301 -14.05 -11.02 17.60
N GLU A 302 -13.64 -9.75 17.77
CA GLU A 302 -12.95 -8.98 16.74
C GLU A 302 -11.52 -9.52 16.51
N ILE A 303 -10.81 -9.89 17.56
CA ILE A 303 -9.48 -10.49 17.47
C ILE A 303 -9.55 -11.85 16.77
N MET A 304 -10.54 -12.69 17.13
CA MET A 304 -10.75 -14.00 16.53
C MET A 304 -11.06 -13.89 15.04
N GLU A 305 -11.97 -12.98 14.64
CA GLU A 305 -12.32 -12.75 13.24
C GLU A 305 -11.09 -12.41 12.39
N VAL A 306 -10.19 -11.58 12.91
CA VAL A 306 -8.94 -11.24 12.23
C VAL A 306 -7.97 -12.42 12.17
N ILE A 307 -7.82 -13.19 13.24
CA ILE A 307 -6.96 -14.39 13.27
C ILE A 307 -7.48 -15.43 12.29
N ASP A 308 -8.78 -15.72 12.30
CA ASP A 308 -9.41 -16.70 11.43
C ASP A 308 -9.21 -16.31 9.96
N PHE A 309 -9.52 -15.07 9.60
CA PHE A 309 -9.31 -14.55 8.25
C PHE A 309 -7.85 -14.68 7.80
N CYS A 310 -6.92 -14.18 8.61
CA CYS A 310 -5.49 -14.22 8.27
C CYS A 310 -4.99 -15.65 8.12
N SER A 311 -5.39 -16.56 9.02
CA SER A 311 -4.98 -17.96 8.98
C SER A 311 -5.52 -18.67 7.74
N GLU A 312 -6.79 -18.44 7.38
CA GLU A 312 -7.45 -19.08 6.24
C GLU A 312 -6.80 -18.69 4.90
N ILE A 313 -6.38 -17.42 4.76
CA ILE A 313 -5.71 -16.96 3.52
C ILE A 313 -4.19 -17.12 3.54
N GLY A 314 -3.59 -17.50 4.70
CA GLY A 314 -2.17 -17.76 4.86
C GLY A 314 -1.33 -16.52 5.18
N LEU A 315 -1.93 -15.51 5.82
CA LEU A 315 -1.21 -14.40 6.44
C LEU A 315 -0.66 -14.80 7.82
N PRO A 316 0.49 -14.28 8.25
CA PRO A 316 1.06 -14.62 9.53
C PRO A 316 0.26 -14.03 10.70
N VAL A 317 -0.02 -14.85 11.71
CA VAL A 317 -0.66 -14.46 12.98
C VAL A 317 0.26 -14.71 14.18
N THR A 318 1.49 -15.18 13.93
CA THR A 318 2.51 -15.46 14.96
C THR A 318 3.86 -14.89 14.54
N LEU A 319 4.76 -14.70 15.51
CA LEU A 319 6.17 -14.32 15.25
C LEU A 319 6.89 -15.38 14.41
N LYS A 320 6.58 -16.66 14.64
CA LYS A 320 7.11 -17.75 13.83
C LYS A 320 6.62 -17.64 12.38
N GLY A 321 5.35 -17.29 12.16
CA GLY A 321 4.80 -17.01 10.83
C GLY A 321 5.51 -15.87 10.11
N LEU A 322 6.06 -14.88 10.84
CA LEU A 322 6.93 -13.83 10.32
C LEU A 322 8.39 -14.29 10.05
N GLY A 323 8.72 -15.57 10.35
CA GLY A 323 10.07 -16.14 10.18
C GLY A 323 10.97 -16.02 11.40
N ILE A 324 10.44 -15.59 12.56
CA ILE A 324 11.18 -15.48 13.81
C ILE A 324 11.01 -16.80 14.58
N GLU A 325 11.87 -17.77 14.30
CA GLU A 325 11.83 -19.11 14.93
C GLU A 325 12.22 -19.07 16.41
N GLU A 326 13.17 -18.22 16.79
CA GLU A 326 13.64 -18.02 18.16
C GLU A 326 13.39 -16.59 18.60
N VAL A 327 12.39 -16.39 19.46
CA VAL A 327 12.01 -15.07 19.96
C VAL A 327 13.04 -14.59 20.99
N LYS A 328 13.75 -13.51 20.69
CA LYS A 328 14.69 -12.85 21.59
C LYS A 328 14.06 -11.59 22.16
N PRO A 329 13.87 -11.50 23.49
CA PRO A 329 13.21 -10.35 24.12
C PRO A 329 13.81 -9.00 23.70
N GLU A 330 15.14 -8.93 23.54
CA GLU A 330 15.85 -7.71 23.17
C GLU A 330 15.50 -7.26 21.76
N GLN A 331 15.33 -8.20 20.81
CA GLN A 331 14.93 -7.88 19.43
C GLN A 331 13.50 -7.37 19.37
N ILE A 332 12.57 -8.00 20.09
CA ILE A 332 11.17 -7.55 20.15
C ILE A 332 11.05 -6.19 20.85
N MET A 333 11.83 -5.97 21.92
CA MET A 333 11.91 -4.66 22.56
C MET A 333 12.45 -3.57 21.60
N GLU A 334 13.40 -3.92 20.73
CA GLU A 334 13.90 -2.99 19.72
C GLU A 334 12.83 -2.66 18.67
N VAL A 335 12.06 -3.64 18.20
CA VAL A 335 10.87 -3.41 17.36
C VAL A 335 9.92 -2.42 18.03
N ALA A 336 9.63 -2.62 19.31
CA ALA A 336 8.74 -1.75 20.08
C ALA A 336 9.27 -0.31 20.18
N ARG A 337 10.58 -0.13 20.42
CA ARG A 337 11.21 1.20 20.47
C ARG A 337 11.14 1.92 19.13
N LEU A 338 11.43 1.21 18.05
CA LEU A 338 11.38 1.79 16.70
C LEU A 338 9.97 2.17 16.30
N ALA A 339 8.99 1.31 16.56
CA ALA A 339 7.58 1.59 16.30
C ALA A 339 7.03 2.77 17.12
N CYS A 340 7.55 2.98 18.34
CA CYS A 340 7.19 4.11 19.19
C CYS A 340 8.05 5.38 18.93
N ALA A 341 8.84 5.41 17.84
CA ALA A 341 9.63 6.59 17.51
C ALA A 341 8.73 7.82 17.29
N PRO A 342 9.17 9.04 17.70
CA PRO A 342 8.32 10.24 17.67
C PRO A 342 7.83 10.66 16.29
N ASP A 343 8.48 10.20 15.22
CA ASP A 343 8.19 10.51 13.83
C ASP A 343 7.44 9.36 13.10
N ASP A 344 7.14 8.27 13.82
CA ASP A 344 6.31 7.18 13.30
C ASP A 344 4.82 7.35 13.67
N THR A 345 3.96 6.53 13.07
CA THR A 345 2.50 6.65 13.15
C THR A 345 1.89 6.12 14.45
N MET A 346 2.66 5.47 15.32
CA MET A 346 2.19 5.04 16.65
C MET A 346 1.60 6.19 17.46
N GLY A 347 2.12 7.41 17.29
CA GLY A 347 1.59 8.60 17.94
C GLY A 347 0.15 8.98 17.52
N ASN A 348 -0.42 8.32 16.52
CA ASN A 348 -1.81 8.50 16.07
C ASN A 348 -2.79 7.55 16.78
N MET A 349 -2.29 6.64 17.63
CA MET A 349 -3.15 5.78 18.45
C MET A 349 -3.96 6.62 19.47
N PRO A 350 -5.17 6.16 19.86
CA PRO A 350 -6.00 6.87 20.84
C PRO A 350 -5.55 6.64 22.30
N LEU A 351 -4.32 6.20 22.49
CA LEU A 351 -3.68 5.95 23.78
C LEU A 351 -2.19 6.30 23.70
N ASP A 352 -1.59 6.63 24.85
CA ASP A 352 -0.16 6.91 24.94
C ASP A 352 0.60 5.60 25.09
N VAL A 353 1.16 5.10 23.98
CA VAL A 353 1.82 3.79 23.89
C VAL A 353 3.30 3.94 24.23
N GLN A 354 3.73 3.22 25.27
CA GLN A 354 5.14 3.08 25.63
C GLN A 354 5.73 1.81 25.01
N PRO A 355 7.04 1.75 24.76
CA PRO A 355 7.68 0.55 24.20
C PRO A 355 7.41 -0.74 24.99
N GLU A 356 7.29 -0.64 26.31
CA GLU A 356 6.98 -1.77 27.17
C GLU A 356 5.55 -2.30 26.97
N ASP A 357 4.58 -1.41 26.75
CA ASP A 357 3.19 -1.76 26.44
C ASP A 357 3.11 -2.45 25.08
N LEU A 358 3.81 -1.90 24.09
CA LEU A 358 3.86 -2.48 22.75
C LEU A 358 4.58 -3.84 22.76
N TYR A 359 5.67 -3.98 23.49
CA TYR A 359 6.32 -5.29 23.68
C TYR A 359 5.33 -6.32 24.23
N ALA A 360 4.58 -5.96 25.26
CA ALA A 360 3.58 -6.86 25.86
C ALA A 360 2.48 -7.21 24.84
N ALA A 361 2.02 -6.25 24.04
CA ALA A 361 1.01 -6.48 22.99
C ALA A 361 1.54 -7.39 21.88
N ILE A 362 2.79 -7.24 21.44
CA ILE A 362 3.43 -8.14 20.44
C ILE A 362 3.46 -9.58 20.98
N MET A 363 3.91 -9.77 22.22
CA MET A 363 3.97 -11.10 22.84
C MET A 363 2.58 -11.69 23.09
N GLY A 364 1.60 -10.84 23.43
CA GLY A 364 0.20 -11.22 23.59
C GLY A 364 -0.43 -11.68 22.27
N ALA A 365 -0.22 -10.92 21.20
CA ALA A 365 -0.70 -11.26 19.85
C ALA A 365 -0.10 -12.58 19.35
N ASP A 366 1.20 -12.80 19.55
CA ASP A 366 1.86 -14.06 19.22
C ASP A 366 1.26 -15.24 20.02
N ALA A 367 1.00 -15.05 21.32
CA ALA A 367 0.39 -16.09 22.16
C ALA A 367 -1.05 -16.41 21.72
N LEU A 368 -1.85 -15.40 21.34
CA LEU A 368 -3.20 -15.59 20.81
C LEU A 368 -3.16 -16.30 19.46
N GLY A 369 -2.28 -15.87 18.55
CA GLY A 369 -2.10 -16.53 17.26
C GLY A 369 -1.78 -18.02 17.42
N ARG A 370 -0.83 -18.37 18.28
CA ARG A 370 -0.51 -19.77 18.57
C ARG A 370 -1.67 -20.54 19.20
N TYR A 371 -2.41 -19.92 20.10
CA TYR A 371 -3.53 -20.56 20.78
C TYR A 371 -4.67 -20.92 19.81
N TYR A 372 -5.04 -19.99 18.93
CA TYR A 372 -6.15 -20.19 17.99
C TYR A 372 -5.77 -20.99 16.73
N THR A 373 -4.48 -21.11 16.41
CA THR A 373 -4.00 -21.93 15.27
C THR A 373 -3.44 -23.29 15.70
N GLU A 374 -3.45 -23.62 16.99
CA GLU A 374 -2.89 -24.87 17.54
C GLU A 374 -1.39 -25.05 17.22
N GLU A 375 -0.61 -23.97 17.09
CA GLU A 375 0.84 -23.98 16.81
C GLU A 375 1.69 -24.11 18.11
#